data_900f230c52059a14af06e9caaf12e487
#
_entry.id   900f230c52059a14af06e9caaf12e487
#
_cell.length_a   1.000
_cell.length_b   1.000
_cell.length_c   1.000
_cell.angle_alpha   90.00
_cell.angle_beta   90.00
_cell.angle_gamma   90.00
#
_symmetry.space_group_name_H-M   'P 1'
#
loop_
_entity.id
_entity.type
_entity.pdbx_description
1 polymer ?
#
loop_
_entity_poly.entity_id
_entity_poly.type
_entity_poly.pdbx_seq_one_letter_code
_entity_poly.pdbx_strand_id
1 'polypeptide(L)'
;LDAQKIELKLDRMAFQALELTYGNNDLVILGIEPGGGLDLAKIIASKIAKYDTNKKIEFSSVYINKPEPLKEEVHIKDAIDLNNKTILLIDDVGNSGRTLFYALKPLTKFHPKKIIIAVLVDRTHKTFPIKADIVGFPIATTLNEHIIVQIDNNVAEGAYLF
;
A
#
# COMPACT_ATOMS: atom_id res chain seq x y z
N LEU A 1 18.20 -2.89 -1.75
CA LEU A 1 17.63 -3.96 -2.58
C LEU A 1 17.79 -3.60 -4.04
N ASP A 2 18.29 -4.55 -4.84
CA ASP A 2 18.34 -4.42 -6.30
C ASP A 2 16.98 -4.73 -6.94
N ALA A 3 16.82 -4.37 -8.22
CA ALA A 3 15.56 -4.51 -8.95
C ALA A 3 15.06 -5.97 -9.00
N GLN A 4 15.95 -6.95 -9.17
CA GLN A 4 15.57 -8.36 -9.25
C GLN A 4 15.00 -8.88 -7.91
N LYS A 5 15.61 -8.50 -6.80
CA LYS A 5 15.10 -8.86 -5.46
C LYS A 5 13.77 -8.19 -5.16
N ILE A 6 13.59 -6.94 -5.58
CA ILE A 6 12.32 -6.24 -5.43
C ILE A 6 11.23 -6.93 -6.24
N GLU A 7 11.49 -7.31 -7.47
CA GLU A 7 10.51 -7.99 -8.32
C GLU A 7 10.01 -9.29 -7.68
N LEU A 8 10.89 -10.09 -7.11
CA LEU A 8 10.51 -11.30 -6.35
C LEU A 8 9.67 -10.97 -5.10
N LYS A 9 9.97 -9.85 -4.43
CA LYS A 9 9.17 -9.40 -3.29
C LYS A 9 7.77 -8.96 -3.70
N LEU A 10 7.66 -8.26 -4.83
CA LEU A 10 6.38 -7.80 -5.39
C LEU A 10 5.51 -8.98 -5.82
N ASP A 11 6.07 -10.01 -6.45
CA ASP A 11 5.36 -11.24 -6.77
C ASP A 11 4.81 -11.91 -5.51
N ARG A 12 5.64 -12.06 -4.49
CA ARG A 12 5.22 -12.62 -3.20
C ARG A 12 4.10 -11.79 -2.55
N MET A 13 4.21 -10.45 -2.58
CA MET A 13 3.17 -9.57 -2.04
C MET A 13 1.85 -9.74 -2.77
N ALA A 14 1.88 -9.86 -4.10
CA ALA A 14 0.69 -10.12 -4.91
C ALA A 14 0.05 -11.49 -4.56
N PHE A 15 0.85 -12.54 -4.39
CA PHE A 15 0.35 -13.85 -3.95
C PHE A 15 -0.25 -13.81 -2.54
N GLN A 16 0.38 -13.10 -1.59
CA GLN A 16 -0.20 -12.91 -0.27
C GLN A 16 -1.54 -12.15 -0.32
N ALA A 17 -1.63 -11.13 -1.19
CA ALA A 17 -2.89 -10.42 -1.39
C ALA A 17 -3.99 -11.35 -1.94
N LEU A 18 -3.66 -12.23 -2.87
CA LEU A 18 -4.59 -13.24 -3.39
C LEU A 18 -5.04 -14.23 -2.32
N GLU A 19 -4.13 -14.69 -1.46
CA GLU A 19 -4.49 -15.54 -0.31
C GLU A 19 -5.46 -14.83 0.64
N LEU A 20 -5.15 -13.61 1.03
CA LEU A 20 -5.96 -12.82 1.98
C LEU A 20 -7.31 -12.40 1.40
N THR A 21 -7.45 -12.38 0.08
CA THR A 21 -8.68 -12.04 -0.63
C THR A 21 -9.36 -13.24 -1.27
N TYR A 22 -8.97 -14.46 -0.91
CA TYR A 22 -9.56 -15.68 -1.43
C TYR A 22 -11.08 -15.70 -1.22
N GLY A 23 -11.83 -16.04 -2.26
CA GLY A 23 -13.28 -16.01 -2.23
C GLY A 23 -13.94 -14.64 -2.35
N ASN A 24 -13.15 -13.55 -2.38
CA ASN A 24 -13.63 -12.18 -2.58
C ASN A 24 -13.18 -11.67 -3.94
N ASN A 25 -14.11 -11.60 -4.90
CA ASN A 25 -13.78 -11.18 -6.27
C ASN A 25 -13.77 -9.63 -6.41
N ASP A 26 -14.54 -8.92 -5.60
CA ASP A 26 -14.56 -7.45 -5.62
C ASP A 26 -13.45 -6.90 -4.73
N LEU A 27 -12.43 -6.35 -5.36
CA LEU A 27 -11.24 -5.81 -4.71
C LEU A 27 -11.05 -4.35 -5.10
N VAL A 28 -10.92 -3.48 -4.10
CA VAL A 28 -10.52 -2.08 -4.30
C VAL A 28 -9.06 -1.94 -3.90
N ILE A 29 -8.23 -1.46 -4.81
CA ILE A 29 -6.81 -1.19 -4.55
C ILE A 29 -6.61 0.32 -4.49
N LEU A 30 -6.10 0.79 -3.35
CA LEU A 30 -5.84 2.20 -3.08
C LEU A 30 -4.35 2.41 -2.81
N GLY A 31 -3.69 3.20 -3.65
CA GLY A 31 -2.32 3.65 -3.41
C GLY A 31 -2.29 4.98 -2.66
N ILE A 32 -1.40 5.13 -1.69
CA ILE A 32 -1.23 6.39 -0.96
C ILE A 32 -0.36 7.34 -1.78
N GLU A 33 -0.82 8.58 -1.93
CA GLU A 33 -0.09 9.65 -2.60
C GLU A 33 -0.08 10.96 -1.78
N PRO A 34 0.91 11.86 -1.96
CA PRO A 34 2.07 11.72 -2.85
C PRO A 34 3.10 10.70 -2.35
N GLY A 35 3.95 10.24 -3.25
CA GLY A 35 5.04 9.31 -3.01
C GLY A 35 4.89 8.01 -3.81
N GLY A 36 5.69 7.00 -3.48
CA GLY A 36 5.76 5.75 -4.22
C GLY A 36 4.58 4.79 -4.02
N GLY A 37 3.67 5.07 -3.09
CA GLY A 37 2.55 4.19 -2.79
C GLY A 37 1.59 3.98 -3.97
N LEU A 38 1.30 5.05 -4.73
CA LEU A 38 0.45 4.94 -5.92
C LEU A 38 1.08 4.07 -7.03
N ASP A 39 2.37 4.28 -7.31
CA ASP A 39 3.06 3.50 -8.34
C ASP A 39 3.23 2.04 -7.93
N LEU A 40 3.52 1.79 -6.66
CA LEU A 40 3.55 0.43 -6.11
C LEU A 40 2.18 -0.26 -6.22
N ALA A 41 1.10 0.47 -5.92
CA ALA A 41 -0.26 -0.04 -6.05
C ALA A 41 -0.60 -0.44 -7.49
N LYS A 42 -0.16 0.33 -8.50
CA LYS A 42 -0.31 -0.02 -9.93
C LYS A 42 0.39 -1.32 -10.27
N ILE A 43 1.63 -1.50 -9.78
CA ILE A 43 2.40 -2.73 -10.02
C ILE A 43 1.69 -3.94 -9.40
N ILE A 44 1.29 -3.83 -8.14
CA ILE A 44 0.59 -4.92 -7.43
C ILE A 44 -0.75 -5.23 -8.09
N ALA A 45 -1.52 -4.22 -8.49
CA ALA A 45 -2.79 -4.42 -9.20
C ALA A 45 -2.59 -5.18 -10.52
N SER A 46 -1.58 -4.83 -11.31
CA SER A 46 -1.22 -5.54 -12.55
C SER A 46 -0.85 -6.99 -12.29
N LYS A 47 -0.08 -7.27 -11.24
CA LYS A 47 0.30 -8.64 -10.88
C LYS A 47 -0.91 -9.46 -10.41
N ILE A 48 -1.76 -8.92 -9.58
CA ILE A 48 -3.00 -9.57 -9.13
C ILE A 48 -3.90 -9.89 -10.32
N ALA A 49 -4.12 -8.95 -11.23
CA ALA A 49 -4.93 -9.15 -12.43
C ALA A 49 -4.36 -10.24 -13.36
N LYS A 50 -3.03 -10.34 -13.43
CA LYS A 50 -2.33 -11.38 -14.20
C LYS A 50 -2.51 -12.77 -13.60
N TYR A 51 -2.43 -12.90 -12.26
CA TYR A 51 -2.47 -14.18 -11.57
C TYR A 51 -3.89 -14.67 -11.31
N ASP A 52 -4.87 -13.77 -11.17
CA ASP A 52 -6.29 -14.11 -11.01
C ASP A 52 -7.17 -13.20 -11.87
N THR A 53 -7.55 -13.72 -13.04
CA THR A 53 -8.38 -13.00 -14.01
C THR A 53 -9.85 -12.85 -13.58
N ASN A 54 -10.27 -13.53 -12.52
CA ASN A 54 -11.64 -13.41 -11.97
C ASN A 54 -11.79 -12.24 -11.00
N LYS A 55 -10.69 -11.63 -10.55
CA LYS A 55 -10.74 -10.45 -9.70
C LYS A 55 -11.30 -9.25 -10.46
N LYS A 56 -12.31 -8.63 -9.87
CA LYS A 56 -12.83 -7.33 -10.32
C LYS A 56 -12.13 -6.25 -9.51
N ILE A 57 -11.15 -5.60 -10.11
CA ILE A 57 -10.32 -4.59 -9.44
C ILE A 57 -10.84 -3.20 -9.78
N GLU A 58 -11.26 -2.45 -8.76
CA GLU A 58 -11.38 -1.00 -8.83
C GLU A 58 -10.11 -0.39 -8.26
N PHE A 59 -9.57 0.62 -8.93
CA PHE A 59 -8.30 1.25 -8.57
C PHE A 59 -8.46 2.75 -8.37
N SER A 60 -7.91 3.27 -7.29
CA SER A 60 -7.81 4.70 -7.04
C SER A 60 -6.64 5.01 -6.11
N SER A 61 -6.60 6.21 -5.58
CA SER A 61 -5.60 6.66 -4.63
C SER A 61 -6.21 7.34 -3.42
N VAL A 62 -5.45 7.37 -2.32
CA VAL A 62 -5.73 8.19 -1.15
C VAL A 62 -4.70 9.31 -1.11
N TYR A 63 -5.17 10.55 -1.21
CA TYR A 63 -4.33 11.74 -1.05
C TYR A 63 -4.21 12.10 0.42
N ILE A 64 -2.98 12.36 0.85
CA ILE A 64 -2.67 12.83 2.20
C ILE A 64 -1.52 13.85 2.17
N ASN A 65 -1.65 14.92 2.89
CA ASN A 65 -0.52 15.80 3.21
C ASN A 65 0.35 15.10 4.27
N LYS A 66 1.38 14.37 3.83
CA LYS A 66 2.20 13.54 4.73
C LYS A 66 2.91 14.34 5.84
N PRO A 67 3.47 15.53 5.60
CA PRO A 67 4.06 16.34 6.66
C PRO A 67 3.05 16.84 7.69
N GLU A 68 1.87 17.26 7.23
CA GLU A 68 0.82 17.86 8.05
C GLU A 68 -0.55 17.25 7.73
N PRO A 69 -0.84 16.01 8.20
CA PRO A 69 -2.06 15.26 7.79
C PRO A 69 -3.40 15.93 8.13
N LEU A 70 -3.40 16.89 9.05
CA LEU A 70 -4.61 17.63 9.45
C LEU A 70 -4.79 18.96 8.71
N LYS A 71 -3.81 19.39 7.93
CA LYS A 71 -3.86 20.67 7.20
C LYS A 71 -4.85 20.65 6.04
N GLU A 72 -4.98 19.53 5.38
CA GLU A 72 -5.88 19.29 4.26
C GLU A 72 -6.72 18.04 4.54
N GLU A 73 -7.86 17.94 3.88
CA GLU A 73 -8.68 16.73 3.99
C GLU A 73 -8.00 15.54 3.31
N VAL A 74 -7.84 14.45 4.05
CA VAL A 74 -7.45 13.16 3.49
C VAL A 74 -8.64 12.60 2.72
N HIS A 75 -8.47 12.31 1.44
CA HIS A 75 -9.57 11.88 0.59
C HIS A 75 -9.17 10.83 -0.45
N ILE A 76 -10.15 10.06 -0.90
CA ILE A 76 -10.01 9.17 -2.04
C ILE A 76 -10.23 10.00 -3.31
N LYS A 77 -9.32 9.86 -4.28
CA LYS A 77 -9.33 10.67 -5.51
C LYS A 77 -10.61 10.48 -6.32
N ASP A 78 -11.06 9.26 -6.48
CA ASP A 78 -12.25 8.91 -7.25
C ASP A 78 -13.43 8.60 -6.34
N ALA A 79 -14.64 8.83 -6.83
CA ALA A 79 -15.87 8.47 -6.12
C ALA A 79 -16.11 6.95 -6.23
N ILE A 80 -15.61 6.19 -5.26
CA ILE A 80 -15.77 4.74 -5.18
C ILE A 80 -16.58 4.39 -3.93
N ASP A 81 -17.58 3.53 -4.09
CA ASP A 81 -18.29 2.93 -2.95
C ASP A 81 -17.46 1.79 -2.38
N LEU A 82 -17.07 1.92 -1.12
CA LEU A 82 -16.26 0.93 -0.40
C LEU A 82 -17.10 -0.03 0.46
N ASN A 83 -18.42 0.14 0.51
CA ASN A 83 -19.28 -0.72 1.31
C ASN A 83 -19.23 -2.17 0.83
N ASN A 84 -19.08 -3.10 1.77
CA ASN A 84 -19.02 -4.55 1.54
C ASN A 84 -17.90 -5.03 0.60
N LYS A 85 -16.91 -4.17 0.35
CA LYS A 85 -15.75 -4.51 -0.48
C LYS A 85 -14.51 -4.81 0.35
N THR A 86 -13.62 -5.61 -0.20
CA THR A 86 -12.27 -5.80 0.33
C THR A 86 -11.36 -4.73 -0.24
N ILE A 87 -10.64 -4.04 0.64
CA ILE A 87 -9.75 -2.93 0.30
C ILE A 87 -8.31 -3.34 0.55
N LEU A 88 -7.45 -3.12 -0.43
CA LEU A 88 -6.01 -3.23 -0.30
C LEU A 88 -5.41 -1.82 -0.35
N LEU A 89 -4.97 -1.31 0.80
CA LEU A 89 -4.33 -0.01 0.95
C LEU A 89 -2.81 -0.19 0.91
N ILE A 90 -2.15 0.52 0.00
CA ILE A 90 -0.73 0.32 -0.31
C ILE A 90 0.06 1.62 -0.13
N ASP A 91 1.18 1.54 0.59
CA ASP A 91 2.22 2.56 0.62
C ASP A 91 3.59 1.91 0.33
N ASP A 92 4.56 2.70 -0.06
CA ASP A 92 5.92 2.21 -0.36
C ASP A 92 6.71 1.91 0.91
N VAL A 93 6.63 2.79 1.92
CA VAL A 93 7.37 2.67 3.17
C VAL A 93 6.47 2.88 4.39
N GLY A 94 6.38 1.87 5.22
CA GLY A 94 5.76 1.95 6.55
C GLY A 94 6.79 2.42 7.58
N ASN A 95 6.83 3.70 7.90
CA ASN A 95 7.69 4.27 8.95
C ASN A 95 7.05 4.15 10.33
N SER A 96 6.64 5.27 10.92
CA SER A 96 5.98 5.33 12.23
C SER A 96 4.56 4.78 12.24
N GLY A 97 3.96 4.55 11.09
CA GLY A 97 2.54 4.21 10.90
C GLY A 97 1.63 5.43 10.81
N ARG A 98 2.14 6.65 10.96
CA ARG A 98 1.35 7.88 10.95
C ARG A 98 0.60 8.10 9.64
N THR A 99 1.28 7.97 8.50
CA THR A 99 0.65 8.13 7.17
C THR A 99 -0.48 7.13 6.98
N LEU A 100 -0.25 5.86 7.28
CA LEU A 100 -1.25 4.80 7.18
C LEU A 100 -2.44 5.04 8.11
N PHE A 101 -2.18 5.49 9.34
CA PHE A 101 -3.23 5.82 10.31
C PHE A 101 -4.19 6.89 9.78
N TYR A 102 -3.67 8.00 9.27
CA TYR A 102 -4.49 9.07 8.70
C TYR A 102 -5.10 8.71 7.35
N ALA A 103 -4.44 7.88 6.56
CA ALA A 103 -4.98 7.39 5.28
C ALA A 103 -6.23 6.52 5.45
N LEU A 104 -6.46 5.94 6.62
CA LEU A 104 -7.69 5.21 6.93
C LEU A 104 -8.91 6.12 7.11
N LYS A 105 -8.72 7.42 7.37
CA LYS A 105 -9.80 8.35 7.67
C LYS A 105 -10.94 8.36 6.64
N PRO A 106 -10.69 8.50 5.32
CA PRO A 106 -11.77 8.46 4.34
C PRO A 106 -12.47 7.10 4.26
N LEU A 107 -11.81 6.01 4.62
CA LEU A 107 -12.38 4.67 4.63
C LEU A 107 -13.40 4.48 5.75
N THR A 108 -13.26 5.23 6.85
CA THR A 108 -14.19 5.16 8.01
C THR A 108 -15.58 5.69 7.72
N LYS A 109 -15.81 6.35 6.58
CA LYS A 109 -17.13 6.77 6.11
C LYS A 109 -17.96 5.63 5.52
N PHE A 110 -17.37 4.45 5.35
CA PHE A 110 -17.97 3.27 4.74
C PHE A 110 -17.95 2.07 5.71
N HIS A 111 -18.67 1.03 5.35
CA HIS A 111 -18.62 -0.29 6.01
C HIS A 111 -17.91 -1.30 5.09
N PRO A 112 -16.58 -1.25 4.96
CA PRO A 112 -15.85 -2.21 4.15
C PRO A 112 -15.94 -3.62 4.77
N LYS A 113 -15.86 -4.63 3.93
CA LYS A 113 -15.82 -6.02 4.38
C LYS A 113 -14.49 -6.35 5.08
N LYS A 114 -13.40 -5.84 4.53
CA LYS A 114 -12.04 -6.06 5.02
C LYS A 114 -11.11 -4.97 4.52
N ILE A 115 -10.17 -4.53 5.34
CA ILE A 115 -9.08 -3.64 4.96
C ILE A 115 -7.77 -4.39 5.19
N ILE A 116 -6.96 -4.48 4.14
CA ILE A 116 -5.62 -5.09 4.15
C ILE A 116 -4.63 -3.98 3.88
N ILE A 117 -3.59 -3.88 4.68
CA ILE A 117 -2.51 -2.90 4.51
C ILE A 117 -1.27 -3.61 3.99
N ALA A 118 -0.70 -3.08 2.89
CA ALA A 118 0.53 -3.58 2.29
C ALA A 118 1.57 -2.47 2.17
N VAL A 119 2.81 -2.78 2.52
CA VAL A 119 3.97 -1.90 2.34
C VAL A 119 5.15 -2.68 1.77
N LEU A 120 5.91 -2.06 0.89
CA LEU A 120 7.10 -2.71 0.34
C LEU A 120 8.20 -2.81 1.41
N VAL A 121 8.45 -1.71 2.11
CA VAL A 121 9.43 -1.66 3.20
C VAL A 121 8.74 -1.27 4.49
N ASP A 122 8.92 -2.06 5.54
CA ASP A 122 8.34 -1.77 6.85
C ASP A 122 9.41 -1.64 7.93
N ARG A 123 9.38 -0.53 8.66
CA ARG A 123 10.20 -0.32 9.84
C ARG A 123 9.53 -0.94 11.06
N THR A 124 10.30 -1.67 11.86
CA THR A 124 9.76 -2.42 13.00
C THR A 124 9.22 -1.54 14.14
N HIS A 125 9.75 -0.32 14.30
CA HIS A 125 9.32 0.59 15.36
C HIS A 125 8.18 1.49 14.92
N LYS A 126 7.01 1.29 15.51
CA LYS A 126 5.80 2.07 15.27
C LYS A 126 5.49 2.99 16.45
N THR A 127 5.00 4.20 16.15
CA THR A 127 4.44 5.16 17.12
C THR A 127 2.93 5.27 17.02
N PHE A 128 2.34 4.78 15.93
CA PHE A 128 0.89 4.66 15.71
C PHE A 128 0.47 3.20 15.69
N PRO A 129 -0.75 2.86 16.13
CA PRO A 129 -1.19 1.46 16.29
C PRO A 129 -1.61 0.85 14.93
N ILE A 130 -0.72 0.88 13.96
CA ILE A 130 -0.90 0.33 12.62
C ILE A 130 0.13 -0.74 12.35
N LYS A 131 -0.35 -1.89 11.88
CA LYS A 131 0.49 -3.00 11.43
C LYS A 131 0.11 -3.34 9.99
N ALA A 132 1.11 -3.45 9.11
CA ALA A 132 0.89 -3.95 7.76
C ALA A 132 0.65 -5.46 7.78
N ASP A 133 -0.33 -5.92 6.99
CA ASP A 133 -0.63 -7.34 6.81
C ASP A 133 0.34 -7.99 5.81
N ILE A 134 0.73 -7.23 4.81
CA ILE A 134 1.64 -7.65 3.75
C ILE A 134 2.87 -6.74 3.79
N VAL A 135 4.04 -7.33 3.99
CA VAL A 135 5.31 -6.62 4.05
C VAL A 135 6.28 -7.24 3.05
N GLY A 136 6.77 -6.44 2.13
CA GLY A 136 7.79 -6.88 1.19
C GLY A 136 9.11 -7.16 1.89
N PHE A 137 9.56 -6.21 2.69
CA PHE A 137 10.85 -6.25 3.35
C PHE A 137 10.82 -5.54 4.72
N PRO A 138 10.96 -6.25 5.85
CA PRO A 138 11.07 -5.63 7.17
C PRO A 138 12.49 -5.13 7.42
N ILE A 139 12.62 -3.95 8.01
CA ILE A 139 13.91 -3.34 8.38
C ILE A 139 13.88 -2.89 9.85
N ALA A 140 14.94 -3.26 10.58
CA ALA A 140 15.29 -2.63 11.84
C ALA A 140 16.31 -1.52 11.57
N THR A 141 15.88 -0.26 11.56
CA THR A 141 16.74 0.89 11.29
C THR A 141 16.85 1.80 12.50
N THR A 142 17.93 2.60 12.56
CA THR A 142 18.05 3.69 13.51
C THR A 142 17.14 4.87 13.13
N LEU A 143 16.90 5.79 14.08
CA LEU A 143 16.01 6.94 13.88
C LEU A 143 16.48 7.92 12.79
N ASN A 144 17.75 7.88 12.42
CA ASN A 144 18.37 8.83 11.49
C ASN A 144 18.50 8.31 10.06
N GLU A 145 18.09 7.07 9.80
CA GLU A 145 18.17 6.48 8.46
C GLU A 145 16.88 6.72 7.68
N HIS A 146 17.00 7.10 6.42
CA HIS A 146 15.91 7.31 5.49
C HIS A 146 15.86 6.20 4.44
N ILE A 147 14.65 5.73 4.15
CA ILE A 147 14.43 4.71 3.11
C ILE A 147 13.80 5.40 1.92
N ILE A 148 14.40 5.22 0.76
CA ILE A 148 13.87 5.70 -0.51
C ILE A 148 13.63 4.49 -1.42
N VAL A 149 12.39 4.34 -1.89
CA VAL A 149 12.02 3.37 -2.93
C VAL A 149 11.98 4.10 -4.26
N GLN A 150 12.76 3.63 -5.23
CA GLN A 150 12.78 4.18 -6.59
C GLN A 150 11.90 3.32 -7.49
N ILE A 151 10.87 3.95 -8.05
CA ILE A 151 9.98 3.34 -9.03
C ILE A 151 10.00 4.23 -10.28
N ASP A 152 10.36 3.67 -11.41
CA ASP A 152 10.32 4.33 -12.71
C ASP A 152 9.50 3.52 -13.71
N ASN A 153 8.61 4.19 -14.46
CA ASN A 153 7.77 3.58 -15.49
C ASN A 153 7.03 2.30 -15.04
N ASN A 154 6.52 2.30 -13.79
CA ASN A 154 5.87 1.15 -13.14
C ASN A 154 6.81 -0.06 -12.92
N VAL A 155 8.10 0.17 -12.86
CA VAL A 155 9.12 -0.81 -12.49
C VAL A 155 9.82 -0.33 -11.21
N ALA A 156 9.87 -1.17 -10.20
CA ALA A 156 10.61 -0.87 -8.98
C ALA A 156 12.10 -1.12 -9.22
N GLU A 157 12.88 -0.05 -9.25
CA GLU A 157 14.30 -0.11 -9.56
C GLU A 157 15.17 -0.45 -8.36
N GLY A 158 14.78 0.00 -7.18
CA GLY A 158 15.55 -0.24 -5.97
C GLY A 158 14.91 0.32 -4.70
N ALA A 159 15.35 -0.18 -3.55
CA ALA A 159 15.10 0.41 -2.24
C ALA A 159 16.43 0.64 -1.54
N TYR A 160 16.68 1.86 -1.13
CA TYR A 160 17.96 2.32 -0.60
C TYR A 160 17.78 2.90 0.80
N LEU A 161 18.78 2.67 1.63
CA LEU A 161 18.90 3.23 2.98
C LEU A 161 20.00 4.31 2.95
N PHE A 162 19.69 5.48 3.51
CA PHE A 162 20.62 6.62 3.60
C PHE A 162 20.75 7.11 5.04
#